data_878466128b22228b0658b87327ef2b22
#
_entry.id   878466128b22228b0658b87327ef2b22
#
_cell.length_a   1.000
_cell.length_b   1.000
_cell.length_c   1.000
_cell.angle_alpha   90.00
_cell.angle_beta   90.00
_cell.angle_gamma   90.00
#
_symmetry.space_group_name_H-M   'P 1'
#
loop_
_entity.id
_entity.type
_entity.pdbx_description
1 polymer ?
#
loop_
_entity_poly.entity_id
_entity_poly.type
_entity_poly.pdbx_seq_one_letter_code
_entity_poly.pdbx_strand_id
1 'polypeptide(L)'
;VHVVIMGCGRVGSTLSHSLELHGHSVAVIDREPESFRRLGHDFHGQQVTGIGFDRDTLMEAGIKEAAAFAAVSSGDNSNIIGARVARETFNVENVIARIYDPKRAEVYQRLGIPTVATVRWTADRILRRIEPDGPAGEWRDPSGKVAMVEAPYHPGWLGRRVSELEEATGTRAVCVARLGDGRLPGPSTVLQEGDQLYLMLASERSGEVYDRLRAAPTTAAH
;
A
#
# COMPACT_ATOMS: atom_id res chain seq x y z
N VAL A 1 -3.99 22.55 -0.49
CA VAL A 1 -2.53 22.66 -0.67
C VAL A 1 -2.16 22.47 -2.12
N HIS A 2 -0.98 22.94 -2.54
CA HIS A 2 -0.45 22.73 -3.90
C HIS A 2 0.34 21.41 -3.97
N VAL A 3 0.11 20.63 -5.03
CA VAL A 3 0.79 19.34 -5.27
C VAL A 3 1.34 19.31 -6.69
N VAL A 4 2.62 18.98 -6.83
CA VAL A 4 3.26 18.81 -8.14
C VAL A 4 3.42 17.33 -8.45
N ILE A 5 2.98 16.91 -9.64
CA ILE A 5 3.03 15.52 -10.10
C ILE A 5 3.94 15.45 -11.34
N MET A 6 4.97 14.61 -11.27
CA MET A 6 5.85 14.31 -12.40
C MET A 6 5.43 13.00 -13.08
N GLY A 7 4.93 13.12 -14.31
CA GLY A 7 4.43 12.03 -15.15
C GLY A 7 2.91 12.03 -15.29
N CYS A 8 2.40 12.25 -16.50
CA CYS A 8 0.99 12.22 -16.87
C CYS A 8 0.57 10.87 -17.49
N GLY A 9 1.06 9.78 -16.92
CA GLY A 9 0.61 8.42 -17.23
C GLY A 9 -0.70 8.08 -16.52
N ARG A 10 -1.12 6.80 -16.57
CA ARG A 10 -2.33 6.32 -15.87
C ARG A 10 -2.35 6.66 -14.38
N VAL A 11 -1.23 6.48 -13.69
CA VAL A 11 -1.14 6.79 -12.25
C VAL A 11 -1.22 8.30 -12.02
N GLY A 12 -0.45 9.08 -12.77
CA GLY A 12 -0.43 10.53 -12.60
C GLY A 12 -1.78 11.18 -12.88
N SER A 13 -2.46 10.81 -13.98
CA SER A 13 -3.79 11.36 -14.30
C SER A 13 -4.84 10.98 -13.24
N THR A 14 -4.86 9.72 -12.79
CA THR A 14 -5.78 9.29 -11.72
C THR A 14 -5.52 10.04 -10.42
N LEU A 15 -4.25 10.20 -10.03
CA LEU A 15 -3.86 10.93 -8.83
C LEU A 15 -4.26 12.41 -8.91
N SER A 16 -4.08 13.03 -10.08
CA SER A 16 -4.44 14.43 -10.32
C SER A 16 -5.93 14.69 -10.08
N HIS A 17 -6.80 13.86 -10.68
CA HIS A 17 -8.24 13.98 -10.46
C HIS A 17 -8.64 13.73 -9.00
N SER A 18 -8.05 12.73 -8.37
CA SER A 18 -8.33 12.45 -6.95
C SER A 18 -7.97 13.63 -6.05
N LEU A 19 -6.83 14.28 -6.31
CA LEU A 19 -6.39 15.43 -5.53
C LEU A 19 -7.27 16.67 -5.77
N GLU A 20 -7.69 16.91 -7.00
CA GLU A 20 -8.65 17.99 -7.28
C GLU A 20 -9.99 17.77 -6.59
N LEU A 21 -10.52 16.54 -6.61
CA LEU A 21 -11.75 16.19 -5.89
C LEU A 21 -11.64 16.43 -4.38
N HIS A 22 -10.45 16.33 -3.81
CA HIS A 22 -10.18 16.67 -2.42
C HIS A 22 -9.86 18.16 -2.19
N GLY A 23 -10.01 19.00 -3.21
CA GLY A 23 -9.84 20.46 -3.10
C GLY A 23 -8.38 20.93 -3.10
N HIS A 24 -7.46 20.13 -3.63
CA HIS A 24 -6.06 20.52 -3.78
C HIS A 24 -5.81 21.18 -5.16
N SER A 25 -4.90 22.13 -5.23
CA SER A 25 -4.38 22.61 -6.50
C SER A 25 -3.29 21.67 -7.00
N VAL A 26 -3.30 21.36 -8.30
CA VAL A 26 -2.42 20.35 -8.89
C VAL A 26 -1.69 20.92 -10.10
N ALA A 27 -0.39 20.71 -10.20
CA ALA A 27 0.38 20.89 -11.42
C ALA A 27 0.92 19.53 -11.88
N VAL A 28 0.74 19.21 -13.16
CA VAL A 28 1.21 17.96 -13.77
C VAL A 28 2.29 18.26 -14.79
N ILE A 29 3.43 17.63 -14.64
CA ILE A 29 4.57 17.76 -15.56
C ILE A 29 4.70 16.49 -16.40
N ASP A 30 4.80 16.62 -17.71
CA ASP A 30 5.18 15.53 -18.61
C ASP A 30 6.00 16.07 -19.79
N ARG A 31 6.90 15.25 -20.32
CA ARG A 31 7.69 15.61 -21.50
C ARG A 31 6.87 15.61 -22.79
N GLU A 32 5.86 14.75 -22.82
CA GLU A 32 5.02 14.51 -23.98
C GLU A 32 3.70 15.26 -23.83
N PRO A 33 3.43 16.33 -24.59
CA PRO A 33 2.17 17.08 -24.48
C PRO A 33 0.93 16.21 -24.72
N GLU A 34 1.05 15.20 -25.55
CA GLU A 34 -0.02 14.23 -25.82
C GLU A 34 -0.48 13.45 -24.57
N SER A 35 0.38 13.32 -23.57
CA SER A 35 0.08 12.65 -22.31
C SER A 35 -1.04 13.34 -21.53
N PHE A 36 -1.17 14.67 -21.67
CA PHE A 36 -2.18 15.46 -20.99
C PHE A 36 -3.61 15.18 -21.45
N ARG A 37 -3.81 14.53 -22.60
CA ARG A 37 -5.14 14.09 -23.03
C ARG A 37 -5.81 13.17 -22.00
N ARG A 38 -5.03 12.49 -21.14
CA ARG A 38 -5.54 11.63 -20.07
C ARG A 38 -6.20 12.40 -18.93
N LEU A 39 -5.91 13.67 -18.80
CA LEU A 39 -6.53 14.53 -17.80
C LEU A 39 -7.96 14.93 -18.20
N GLY A 40 -8.30 14.87 -19.51
CA GLY A 40 -9.63 15.23 -19.99
C GLY A 40 -9.93 16.73 -19.87
N HIS A 41 -11.18 17.10 -20.16
CA HIS A 41 -11.62 18.50 -20.15
C HIS A 41 -11.97 19.02 -18.75
N ASP A 42 -12.20 18.11 -17.80
CA ASP A 42 -12.63 18.48 -16.45
C ASP A 42 -11.46 18.73 -15.48
N PHE A 43 -10.23 18.62 -15.97
CA PHE A 43 -9.05 18.93 -15.18
C PHE A 43 -8.77 20.45 -15.23
N HIS A 44 -8.74 21.09 -14.07
CA HIS A 44 -8.54 22.53 -13.91
C HIS A 44 -7.15 22.91 -13.44
N GLY A 45 -6.31 21.90 -13.13
CA GLY A 45 -4.94 22.11 -12.69
C GLY A 45 -4.01 22.55 -13.83
N GLN A 46 -2.78 22.85 -13.48
CA GLN A 46 -1.77 23.30 -14.42
C GLN A 46 -1.13 22.11 -15.17
N GLN A 47 -0.92 22.26 -16.48
CA GLN A 47 -0.20 21.33 -17.32
C GLN A 47 1.12 21.95 -17.73
N VAL A 48 2.24 21.32 -17.39
CA VAL A 48 3.59 21.84 -17.69
C VAL A 48 4.34 20.84 -18.57
N THR A 49 4.69 21.27 -19.77
CA THR A 49 5.46 20.43 -20.68
C THR A 49 6.96 20.60 -20.42
N GLY A 50 7.63 19.53 -20.02
CA GLY A 50 9.07 19.59 -19.75
C GLY A 50 9.62 18.36 -19.05
N ILE A 51 10.91 18.45 -18.72
CA ILE A 51 11.60 17.39 -17.97
C ILE A 51 11.30 17.59 -16.48
N GLY A 52 10.62 16.63 -15.86
CA GLY A 52 10.06 16.77 -14.51
C GLY A 52 11.08 16.83 -13.36
N PHE A 53 12.36 16.82 -13.63
CA PHE A 53 13.44 17.10 -12.67
C PHE A 53 14.29 18.32 -13.08
N ASP A 54 13.92 18.98 -14.18
CA ASP A 54 14.54 20.25 -14.57
C ASP A 54 14.06 21.38 -13.65
N ARG A 55 14.99 22.25 -13.27
CA ARG A 55 14.73 23.31 -12.30
C ARG A 55 13.68 24.31 -12.78
N ASP A 56 13.78 24.74 -14.04
CA ASP A 56 12.88 25.74 -14.59
C ASP A 56 11.47 25.16 -14.78
N THR A 57 11.39 23.91 -15.25
CA THR A 57 10.11 23.17 -15.35
C THR A 57 9.44 22.99 -13.99
N LEU A 58 10.22 22.66 -12.95
CA LEU A 58 9.69 22.54 -11.59
C LEU A 58 9.23 23.89 -11.04
N MET A 59 9.96 24.97 -11.33
CA MET A 59 9.54 26.32 -10.92
C MET A 59 8.26 26.75 -11.64
N GLU A 60 8.11 26.48 -12.93
CA GLU A 60 6.88 26.73 -13.68
C GLU A 60 5.69 25.98 -13.09
N ALA A 61 5.91 24.74 -12.60
CA ALA A 61 4.89 23.95 -11.92
C ALA A 61 4.60 24.40 -10.47
N GLY A 62 5.21 25.48 -9.97
CA GLY A 62 4.98 25.99 -8.61
C GLY A 62 5.58 25.16 -7.50
N ILE A 63 6.72 24.49 -7.74
CA ILE A 63 7.35 23.59 -6.76
C ILE A 63 7.71 24.27 -5.43
N LYS A 64 7.98 25.58 -5.42
CA LYS A 64 8.33 26.33 -4.21
C LYS A 64 7.17 26.45 -3.23
N GLU A 65 5.95 26.47 -3.73
CA GLU A 65 4.71 26.55 -2.95
C GLU A 65 4.09 25.16 -2.72
N ALA A 66 4.73 24.10 -3.26
CA ALA A 66 4.19 22.76 -3.18
C ALA A 66 4.36 22.16 -1.79
N ALA A 67 3.27 21.70 -1.22
CA ALA A 67 3.27 20.89 0.01
C ALA A 67 3.66 19.42 -0.25
N ALA A 68 3.53 18.95 -1.50
CA ALA A 68 3.91 17.60 -1.88
C ALA A 68 4.40 17.51 -3.34
N PHE A 69 5.26 16.53 -3.59
CA PHE A 69 5.75 16.17 -4.93
C PHE A 69 5.62 14.66 -5.15
N ALA A 70 4.98 14.24 -6.24
CA ALA A 70 4.81 12.84 -6.59
C ALA A 70 5.49 12.51 -7.93
N ALA A 71 6.59 11.77 -7.90
CA ALA A 71 7.27 11.28 -9.10
C ALA A 71 6.71 9.92 -9.54
N VAL A 72 5.86 9.91 -10.57
CA VAL A 72 5.11 8.71 -11.02
C VAL A 72 5.28 8.40 -12.50
N SER A 73 6.34 8.92 -13.13
CA SER A 73 6.68 8.62 -14.53
C SER A 73 7.03 7.14 -14.74
N SER A 74 7.25 6.74 -15.97
CA SER A 74 7.59 5.35 -16.33
C SER A 74 9.03 4.94 -15.97
N GLY A 75 9.90 5.90 -15.63
CA GLY A 75 11.32 5.62 -15.37
C GLY A 75 11.70 5.75 -13.91
N ASP A 76 12.20 4.67 -13.29
CA ASP A 76 12.66 4.67 -11.90
C ASP A 76 13.73 5.73 -11.64
N ASN A 77 14.74 5.84 -12.52
CA ASN A 77 15.81 6.81 -12.37
C ASN A 77 15.28 8.26 -12.41
N SER A 78 14.39 8.56 -13.35
CA SER A 78 13.79 9.89 -13.46
C SER A 78 12.96 10.22 -12.21
N ASN A 79 12.18 9.25 -11.70
CA ASN A 79 11.38 9.44 -10.50
C ASN A 79 12.24 9.73 -9.28
N ILE A 80 13.37 9.03 -9.13
CA ILE A 80 14.32 9.26 -8.03
C ILE A 80 14.99 10.63 -8.14
N ILE A 81 15.46 10.99 -9.34
CA ILE A 81 16.11 12.29 -9.54
C ILE A 81 15.13 13.41 -9.24
N GLY A 82 13.90 13.32 -9.77
CA GLY A 82 12.85 14.31 -9.49
C GLY A 82 12.53 14.43 -8.01
N ALA A 83 12.36 13.31 -7.32
CA ALA A 83 12.12 13.28 -5.89
C ALA A 83 13.25 13.91 -5.08
N ARG A 84 14.51 13.63 -5.43
CA ARG A 84 15.67 14.24 -4.78
C ARG A 84 15.75 15.73 -5.04
N VAL A 85 15.56 16.18 -6.27
CA VAL A 85 15.59 17.60 -6.60
C VAL A 85 14.49 18.34 -5.87
N ALA A 86 13.26 17.82 -5.84
CA ALA A 86 12.16 18.42 -5.09
C ALA A 86 12.49 18.55 -3.59
N ARG A 87 13.07 17.53 -2.99
CA ARG A 87 13.38 17.50 -1.57
C ARG A 87 14.63 18.31 -1.22
N GLU A 88 15.75 18.07 -1.92
CA GLU A 88 17.06 18.61 -1.57
C GLU A 88 17.27 20.05 -2.07
N THR A 89 16.65 20.42 -3.19
CA THR A 89 16.81 21.76 -3.80
C THR A 89 15.66 22.71 -3.43
N PHE A 90 14.44 22.18 -3.38
CA PHE A 90 13.25 23.00 -3.15
C PHE A 90 12.64 22.80 -1.76
N ASN A 91 13.20 21.91 -0.92
CA ASN A 91 12.76 21.63 0.44
C ASN A 91 11.29 21.20 0.55
N VAL A 92 10.78 20.49 -0.45
CA VAL A 92 9.43 19.91 -0.37
C VAL A 92 9.42 18.79 0.68
N GLU A 93 8.59 18.93 1.70
CA GLU A 93 8.57 17.99 2.83
C GLU A 93 8.03 16.61 2.45
N ASN A 94 6.91 16.59 1.70
CA ASN A 94 6.24 15.36 1.32
C ASN A 94 6.61 14.97 -0.12
N VAL A 95 7.60 14.11 -0.26
CA VAL A 95 8.06 13.65 -1.57
C VAL A 95 7.85 12.14 -1.68
N ILE A 96 7.25 11.68 -2.77
CA ILE A 96 6.99 10.26 -3.03
C ILE A 96 7.49 9.90 -4.41
N ALA A 97 8.22 8.78 -4.52
CA ALA A 97 8.68 8.24 -5.79
C ALA A 97 8.09 6.86 -6.07
N ARG A 98 7.50 6.69 -7.23
CA ARG A 98 7.10 5.38 -7.74
C ARG A 98 8.31 4.66 -8.30
N ILE A 99 8.55 3.43 -7.85
CA ILE A 99 9.67 2.59 -8.27
C ILE A 99 9.13 1.22 -8.69
N TYR A 100 9.51 0.77 -9.87
CA TYR A 100 9.11 -0.54 -10.39
C TYR A 100 9.96 -1.66 -9.81
N ASP A 101 11.29 -1.45 -9.69
CA ASP A 101 12.22 -2.43 -9.16
C ASP A 101 12.16 -2.46 -7.62
N PRO A 102 11.69 -3.57 -7.00
CA PRO A 102 11.56 -3.67 -5.55
C PRO A 102 12.89 -3.51 -4.79
N LYS A 103 14.00 -3.99 -5.37
CA LYS A 103 15.33 -3.88 -4.73
C LYS A 103 15.78 -2.42 -4.68
N ARG A 104 15.51 -1.67 -5.75
CA ARG A 104 15.79 -0.23 -5.79
C ARG A 104 14.90 0.52 -4.79
N ALA A 105 13.62 0.19 -4.71
CA ALA A 105 12.70 0.81 -3.76
C ALA A 105 13.22 0.70 -2.31
N GLU A 106 13.70 -0.47 -1.90
CA GLU A 106 14.29 -0.68 -0.57
C GLU A 106 15.51 0.22 -0.32
N VAL A 107 16.42 0.34 -1.31
CA VAL A 107 17.61 1.19 -1.18
C VAL A 107 17.23 2.66 -0.99
N TYR A 108 16.31 3.17 -1.80
CA TYR A 108 15.90 4.58 -1.73
C TYR A 108 15.08 4.90 -0.50
N GLN A 109 14.27 3.97 -0.02
CA GLN A 109 13.55 4.11 1.24
C GLN A 109 14.52 4.23 2.43
N ARG A 110 15.62 3.46 2.44
CA ARG A 110 16.69 3.60 3.45
C ARG A 110 17.42 4.94 3.35
N LEU A 111 17.48 5.54 2.19
CA LEU A 111 18.01 6.90 1.96
C LEU A 111 17.00 8.00 2.29
N GLY A 112 15.85 7.63 2.85
CA GLY A 112 14.83 8.55 3.32
C GLY A 112 13.92 9.10 2.23
N ILE A 113 13.89 8.52 1.03
CA ILE A 113 12.92 8.86 -0.01
C ILE A 113 11.77 7.86 0.07
N PRO A 114 10.55 8.27 0.47
CA PRO A 114 9.40 7.40 0.46
C PRO A 114 9.12 6.85 -0.94
N THR A 115 9.05 5.52 -1.06
CA THR A 115 8.85 4.85 -2.34
C THR A 115 7.60 3.99 -2.35
N VAL A 116 6.93 3.91 -3.50
CA VAL A 116 5.82 2.98 -3.74
C VAL A 116 6.24 1.96 -4.79
N ALA A 117 6.46 0.71 -4.36
CA ALA A 117 6.82 -0.41 -5.23
C ALA A 117 5.56 -1.07 -5.81
N THR A 118 5.11 -0.62 -6.97
CA THR A 118 3.83 -1.02 -7.56
C THR A 118 3.79 -2.46 -8.08
N VAL A 119 4.92 -3.00 -8.55
CA VAL A 119 4.98 -4.35 -9.16
C VAL A 119 4.73 -5.43 -8.11
N ARG A 120 5.40 -5.35 -6.96
CA ARG A 120 5.23 -6.33 -5.89
C ARG A 120 3.80 -6.35 -5.38
N TRP A 121 3.23 -5.19 -5.10
CA TRP A 121 1.84 -5.07 -4.66
C TRP A 121 0.85 -5.68 -5.66
N THR A 122 1.04 -5.41 -6.96
CA THR A 122 0.20 -5.97 -8.02
C THR A 122 0.35 -7.47 -8.14
N ALA A 123 1.60 -7.97 -8.12
CA ALA A 123 1.89 -9.41 -8.18
C ALA A 123 1.28 -10.17 -7.00
N ASP A 124 1.45 -9.65 -5.78
CA ASP A 124 0.85 -10.23 -4.57
C ASP A 124 -0.68 -10.25 -4.65
N ARG A 125 -1.29 -9.24 -5.26
CA ARG A 125 -2.75 -9.19 -5.42
C ARG A 125 -3.27 -10.18 -6.47
N ILE A 126 -2.50 -10.40 -7.54
CA ILE A 126 -2.81 -11.43 -8.56
C ILE A 126 -2.63 -12.83 -7.96
N LEU A 127 -1.51 -13.05 -7.27
CA LEU A 127 -1.21 -14.34 -6.64
C LEU A 127 -2.34 -14.77 -5.69
N ARG A 128 -2.86 -13.86 -4.89
CA ARG A 128 -4.01 -14.10 -4.00
C ARG A 128 -5.27 -14.57 -4.74
N ARG A 129 -5.48 -14.09 -5.97
CA ARG A 129 -6.63 -14.54 -6.78
C ARG A 129 -6.42 -15.90 -7.39
N ILE A 130 -5.17 -16.28 -7.65
CA ILE A 130 -4.78 -17.58 -8.22
C ILE A 130 -4.73 -18.64 -7.12
N GLU A 131 -4.24 -18.28 -5.93
CA GLU A 131 -4.09 -19.15 -4.77
C GLU A 131 -4.94 -18.62 -3.60
N PRO A 132 -6.27 -18.78 -3.64
CA PRO A 132 -7.14 -18.26 -2.58
C PRO A 132 -6.88 -18.91 -1.22
N ASP A 133 -6.35 -20.14 -1.20
CA ASP A 133 -5.98 -20.89 0.02
C ASP A 133 -4.52 -20.66 0.46
N GLY A 134 -3.77 -19.83 -0.26
CA GLY A 134 -2.37 -19.51 0.07
C GLY A 134 -2.26 -18.54 1.25
N PRO A 135 -1.03 -18.39 1.82
CA PRO A 135 -0.74 -17.45 2.92
C PRO A 135 -0.77 -15.99 2.47
N ALA A 136 -1.90 -15.56 1.94
CA ALA A 136 -2.09 -14.22 1.41
C ALA A 136 -2.41 -13.23 2.52
N GLY A 137 -1.40 -12.52 3.00
CA GLY A 137 -1.60 -11.41 3.93
C GLY A 137 -2.42 -10.27 3.31
N GLU A 138 -3.50 -9.86 3.97
CA GLU A 138 -4.29 -8.68 3.62
C GLU A 138 -3.45 -7.40 3.71
N TRP A 139 -2.50 -7.38 4.63
CA TRP A 139 -1.59 -6.28 4.89
C TRP A 139 -0.24 -6.80 5.41
N ARG A 140 0.84 -6.07 5.10
CA ARG A 140 2.18 -6.28 5.68
C ARG A 140 2.76 -4.96 6.14
N ASP A 141 3.53 -5.01 7.22
CA ASP A 141 4.31 -3.86 7.67
C ASP A 141 5.43 -3.51 6.66
N PRO A 142 6.01 -2.30 6.71
CA PRO A 142 7.08 -1.90 5.77
C PRO A 142 8.31 -2.81 5.79
N SER A 143 8.61 -3.47 6.91
CA SER A 143 9.73 -4.41 7.01
C SER A 143 9.39 -5.80 6.43
N GLY A 144 8.11 -6.08 6.21
CA GLY A 144 7.60 -7.38 5.75
C GLY A 144 7.63 -8.49 6.81
N LYS A 145 8.00 -8.16 8.06
CA LYS A 145 8.11 -9.14 9.16
C LYS A 145 6.78 -9.47 9.82
N VAL A 146 5.82 -8.59 9.73
CA VAL A 146 4.48 -8.77 10.30
C VAL A 146 3.46 -8.71 9.17
N ALA A 147 2.49 -9.63 9.20
CA ALA A 147 1.40 -9.67 8.23
C ALA A 147 0.05 -9.82 8.92
N MET A 148 -0.98 -9.18 8.38
CA MET A 148 -2.37 -9.50 8.64
C MET A 148 -2.86 -10.44 7.55
N VAL A 149 -3.46 -11.55 7.96
CA VAL A 149 -3.93 -12.59 7.03
C VAL A 149 -5.36 -12.98 7.34
N GLU A 150 -6.14 -13.31 6.31
CA GLU A 150 -7.34 -14.10 6.49
C GLU A 150 -6.91 -15.54 6.81
N ALA A 151 -7.45 -16.10 7.89
CA ALA A 151 -6.99 -17.36 8.46
C ALA A 151 -8.11 -18.39 8.44
N PRO A 152 -8.15 -19.29 7.43
CA PRO A 152 -9.04 -20.45 7.48
C PRO A 152 -8.63 -21.37 8.63
N TYR A 153 -9.60 -21.82 9.39
CA TYR A 153 -9.38 -22.66 10.57
C TYR A 153 -10.23 -23.94 10.54
N HIS A 154 -9.75 -24.97 11.23
CA HIS A 154 -10.45 -26.24 11.35
C HIS A 154 -11.79 -26.07 12.10
N PRO A 155 -12.87 -26.75 11.69
CA PRO A 155 -14.19 -26.67 12.38
C PRO A 155 -14.15 -26.94 13.88
N GLY A 156 -13.17 -27.69 14.37
CA GLY A 156 -12.96 -27.92 15.79
C GLY A 156 -12.68 -26.66 16.63
N TRP A 157 -12.37 -25.53 16.01
CA TRP A 157 -12.25 -24.24 16.70
C TRP A 157 -13.59 -23.55 16.94
N LEU A 158 -14.68 -24.01 16.30
CA LEU A 158 -16.02 -23.48 16.54
C LEU A 158 -16.42 -23.71 17.98
N GLY A 159 -17.04 -22.69 18.59
CA GLY A 159 -17.42 -22.70 20.00
C GLY A 159 -16.29 -22.41 20.98
N ARG A 160 -15.02 -22.30 20.52
CA ARG A 160 -13.88 -21.90 21.36
C ARG A 160 -13.68 -20.39 21.34
N ARG A 161 -13.01 -19.91 22.38
CA ARG A 161 -12.65 -18.47 22.46
C ARG A 161 -11.53 -18.15 21.49
N VAL A 162 -11.59 -16.96 20.92
CA VAL A 162 -10.51 -16.44 20.05
C VAL A 162 -9.16 -16.40 20.80
N SER A 163 -9.17 -16.09 22.11
CA SER A 163 -7.98 -16.08 22.95
C SER A 163 -7.27 -17.44 23.03
N GLU A 164 -8.02 -18.54 23.04
CA GLU A 164 -7.45 -19.90 23.02
C GLU A 164 -6.71 -20.19 21.70
N LEU A 165 -7.27 -19.71 20.59
CA LEU A 165 -6.64 -19.82 19.28
C LEU A 165 -5.37 -18.95 19.20
N GLU A 166 -5.41 -17.73 19.72
CA GLU A 166 -4.24 -16.84 19.81
C GLU A 166 -3.09 -17.48 20.58
N GLU A 167 -3.37 -18.06 21.73
CA GLU A 167 -2.38 -18.76 22.55
C GLU A 167 -1.79 -19.98 21.83
N ALA A 168 -2.64 -20.79 21.21
CA ALA A 168 -2.22 -21.99 20.51
C ALA A 168 -1.35 -21.69 19.28
N THR A 169 -1.58 -20.59 18.61
CA THR A 169 -0.90 -20.24 17.36
C THR A 169 0.19 -19.18 17.53
N GLY A 170 0.21 -18.47 18.66
CA GLY A 170 1.11 -17.33 18.89
C GLY A 170 0.80 -16.14 17.99
N THR A 171 -0.46 -15.94 17.65
CA THR A 171 -0.95 -14.85 16.79
C THR A 171 -1.79 -13.85 17.59
N ARG A 172 -2.29 -12.81 16.89
CA ARG A 172 -3.30 -11.89 17.44
C ARG A 172 -4.45 -11.75 16.46
N ALA A 173 -5.66 -12.01 16.92
CA ALA A 173 -6.86 -11.77 16.14
C ALA A 173 -7.17 -10.27 16.11
N VAL A 174 -7.28 -9.72 14.92
CA VAL A 174 -7.52 -8.29 14.70
C VAL A 174 -8.92 -8.00 14.20
N CYS A 175 -9.57 -9.00 13.60
CA CYS A 175 -10.96 -8.87 13.17
C CYS A 175 -11.62 -10.25 13.09
N VAL A 176 -12.89 -10.31 13.47
CA VAL A 176 -13.80 -11.40 13.14
C VAL A 176 -14.93 -10.80 12.32
N ALA A 177 -15.07 -11.20 11.07
CA ALA A 177 -16.18 -10.77 10.23
C ALA A 177 -17.28 -11.84 10.27
N ARG A 178 -18.45 -11.43 10.73
CA ARG A 178 -19.66 -12.28 10.87
C ARG A 178 -20.78 -11.72 10.01
N LEU A 179 -21.26 -12.49 9.06
CA LEU A 179 -22.30 -12.05 8.10
C LEU A 179 -21.96 -10.73 7.39
N GLY A 180 -20.65 -10.53 7.10
CA GLY A 180 -20.15 -9.32 6.45
C GLY A 180 -19.90 -8.12 7.38
N ASP A 181 -20.19 -8.26 8.69
CA ASP A 181 -19.99 -7.23 9.70
C ASP A 181 -18.69 -7.51 10.48
N GLY A 182 -17.67 -6.63 10.30
CA GLY A 182 -16.36 -6.75 10.93
C GLY A 182 -16.36 -6.23 12.36
N ARG A 183 -15.84 -7.04 13.31
CA ARG A 183 -15.77 -6.71 14.74
C ARG A 183 -14.38 -6.94 15.30
N LEU A 184 -13.97 -6.09 16.22
CA LEU A 184 -12.75 -6.34 17.01
C LEU A 184 -13.05 -7.43 18.03
N PRO A 185 -12.29 -8.56 18.03
CA PRO A 185 -12.50 -9.61 19.01
C PRO A 185 -12.02 -9.17 20.40
N GLY A 186 -12.83 -9.45 21.41
CA GLY A 186 -12.46 -9.33 22.81
C GLY A 186 -12.07 -10.70 23.42
N PRO A 187 -11.58 -10.74 24.68
CA PRO A 187 -11.13 -11.98 25.33
C PRO A 187 -12.21 -13.07 25.43
N SER A 188 -13.48 -12.68 25.43
CA SER A 188 -14.63 -13.58 25.50
C SER A 188 -15.25 -13.90 24.14
N THR A 189 -14.71 -13.38 23.04
CA THR A 189 -15.25 -13.64 21.71
C THR A 189 -15.11 -15.12 21.36
N VAL A 190 -16.24 -15.73 20.99
CA VAL A 190 -16.31 -17.15 20.60
C VAL A 190 -16.48 -17.23 19.08
N LEU A 191 -15.73 -18.13 18.43
CA LEU A 191 -15.81 -18.41 17.00
C LEU A 191 -17.12 -19.15 16.69
N GLN A 192 -17.83 -18.70 15.67
CA GLN A 192 -19.07 -19.26 15.18
C GLN A 192 -18.95 -19.70 13.74
N GLU A 193 -19.87 -20.54 13.30
CA GLU A 193 -19.93 -20.96 11.91
C GLU A 193 -20.14 -19.76 10.98
N GLY A 194 -19.36 -19.70 9.90
CA GLY A 194 -19.37 -18.58 8.93
C GLY A 194 -18.55 -17.37 9.34
N ASP A 195 -17.87 -17.38 10.50
CA ASP A 195 -16.94 -16.32 10.85
C ASP A 195 -15.69 -16.36 9.95
N GLN A 196 -15.31 -15.21 9.42
CA GLN A 196 -14.01 -15.00 8.79
C GLN A 196 -13.06 -14.38 9.82
N LEU A 197 -11.94 -15.04 10.06
CA LEU A 197 -10.96 -14.63 11.07
C LEU A 197 -9.75 -13.98 10.41
N TYR A 198 -9.38 -12.80 10.88
CA TYR A 198 -8.18 -12.09 10.46
C TYR A 198 -7.17 -12.05 11.60
N LEU A 199 -5.97 -12.57 11.34
CA LEU A 199 -4.88 -12.66 12.32
C LEU A 199 -3.70 -11.81 11.93
N MET A 200 -3.06 -11.22 12.93
CA MET A 200 -1.73 -10.63 12.82
C MET A 200 -0.70 -11.68 13.26
N LEU A 201 0.30 -11.91 12.42
CA LEU A 201 1.34 -12.91 12.67
C LEU A 201 2.72 -12.47 12.17
N ALA A 202 3.77 -13.09 12.73
CA ALA A 202 5.12 -12.97 12.19
C ALA A 202 5.22 -13.72 10.86
N SER A 203 5.65 -13.03 9.79
CA SER A 203 5.67 -13.58 8.43
C SER A 203 6.50 -14.86 8.30
N GLU A 204 7.59 -14.98 9.06
CA GLU A 204 8.47 -16.15 9.10
C GLU A 204 7.79 -17.40 9.68
N ARG A 205 6.76 -17.22 10.53
CA ARG A 205 6.00 -18.30 11.16
C ARG A 205 4.69 -18.64 10.45
N SER A 206 4.41 -18.03 9.31
CA SER A 206 3.12 -18.21 8.62
C SER A 206 2.79 -19.68 8.34
N GLY A 207 3.75 -20.46 7.84
CA GLY A 207 3.54 -21.90 7.57
C GLY A 207 3.12 -22.68 8.84
N GLU A 208 3.86 -22.51 9.94
CA GLU A 208 3.55 -23.15 11.22
C GLU A 208 2.16 -22.76 11.74
N VAL A 209 1.81 -21.48 11.62
CA VAL A 209 0.50 -20.96 12.04
C VAL A 209 -0.63 -21.60 11.24
N TYR A 210 -0.50 -21.66 9.91
CA TYR A 210 -1.52 -22.29 9.06
C TYR A 210 -1.68 -23.78 9.35
N ASP A 211 -0.59 -24.49 9.57
CA ASP A 211 -0.65 -25.92 9.92
C ASP A 211 -1.41 -26.14 11.23
N ARG A 212 -1.16 -25.30 12.23
CA ARG A 212 -1.89 -25.34 13.51
C ARG A 212 -3.36 -24.96 13.37
N LEU A 213 -3.69 -23.98 12.54
CA LEU A 213 -5.07 -23.57 12.31
C LEU A 213 -5.88 -24.65 11.59
N ARG A 214 -5.27 -25.36 10.64
CA ARG A 214 -5.90 -26.47 9.89
C ARG A 214 -6.02 -27.76 10.72
N ALA A 215 -5.26 -27.90 11.77
CA ALA A 215 -5.38 -29.02 12.69
C ALA A 215 -6.53 -28.80 13.68
N ALA A 216 -7.15 -29.89 14.12
CA ALA A 216 -8.09 -29.83 15.23
C ALA A 216 -7.37 -29.31 16.49
N PRO A 217 -7.98 -28.40 17.28
CA PRO A 217 -7.37 -27.92 18.51
C PRO A 217 -7.12 -29.07 19.48
N THR A 218 -5.93 -29.12 20.03
CA THR A 218 -5.59 -30.10 21.09
C THR A 218 -6.46 -29.81 22.31
N THR A 219 -7.20 -30.76 22.78
CA THR A 219 -7.95 -30.63 24.03
C THR A 219 -6.92 -30.49 25.14
N ALA A 220 -6.85 -29.31 25.80
CA ALA A 220 -6.07 -29.23 27.03
C ALA A 220 -6.63 -30.27 28.01
N ALA A 221 -5.80 -31.23 28.37
CA ALA A 221 -6.12 -32.15 29.45
C ALA A 221 -6.22 -31.31 30.74
N HIS A 222 -7.42 -31.26 31.32
CA HIS A 222 -7.65 -30.73 32.66
C HIS A 222 -7.07 -31.68 33.71
#